data_c530b90b8073da5bc1cdf6ef9ba548f2
#
_entry.id   c530b90b8073da5bc1cdf6ef9ba548f2
#
_cell.length_a   1.000
_cell.length_b   1.000
_cell.length_c   1.000
_cell.angle_alpha   90.00
_cell.angle_beta   90.00
_cell.angle_gamma   90.00
#
_symmetry.space_group_name_H-M   'P 1'
#
loop_
_entity.id
_entity.type
_entity.pdbx_description
1 polymer ?
#
loop_
_entity_poly.entity_id
_entity_poly.type
_entity_poly.pdbx_seq_one_letter_code
_entity_poly.pdbx_strand_id
1 'polypeptide(L)'
;VEYVKKKAAEASAPVYNYMFAKIFDYDGGRAAWHCADIPYFFHNAQLIPICHQPGWEELERVMCGAFVNFAKTGDPNVEGLPRWEPCKDGKMLTMVFDNTCYVNENMQDELLPLVQQYKPRFQFQGATPEDEDGESGNAWVF
;
A
#
# COMPACT_ATOMS: atom_id res chain seq x y z
N VAL A 1 -2.11 -1.56 9.20
CA VAL A 1 -1.70 -0.48 10.11
C VAL A 1 -0.98 -1.03 11.33
N GLU A 2 -1.63 -1.80 12.20
CA GLU A 2 -1.00 -2.39 13.40
C GLU A 2 0.25 -3.18 13.05
N TYR A 3 0.21 -3.99 11.99
CA TYR A 3 1.37 -4.73 11.50
C TYR A 3 2.54 -3.80 11.12
N VAL A 4 2.26 -2.70 10.40
CA VAL A 4 3.30 -1.74 10.01
C VAL A 4 3.91 -1.06 11.24
N LYS A 5 3.08 -0.61 12.18
CA LYS A 5 3.55 0.00 13.44
C LYS A 5 4.42 -0.97 14.25
N LYS A 6 3.96 -2.22 14.40
CA LYS A 6 4.73 -3.27 15.07
C LYS A 6 6.06 -3.55 14.34
N LYS A 7 6.00 -3.72 13.03
CA LYS A 7 7.20 -3.94 12.21
C LYS A 7 8.20 -2.79 12.34
N ALA A 8 7.72 -1.54 12.31
CA ALA A 8 8.56 -0.36 12.45
C ALA A 8 9.22 -0.24 13.84
N ALA A 9 8.55 -0.72 14.89
CA ALA A 9 9.09 -0.73 16.25
C ALA A 9 10.14 -1.83 16.49
N GLU A 10 10.01 -2.97 15.81
CA GLU A 10 10.83 -4.15 16.03
C GLU A 10 11.97 -4.33 15.01
N ALA A 11 11.84 -3.74 13.82
CA ALA A 11 12.79 -3.93 12.73
C ALA A 11 14.06 -3.08 12.92
N SER A 12 15.22 -3.67 12.62
CA SER A 12 16.49 -2.96 12.51
C SER A 12 16.62 -2.14 11.21
N ALA A 13 15.84 -2.50 10.20
CA ALA A 13 15.77 -1.83 8.90
C ALA A 13 14.62 -0.81 8.84
N PRO A 14 14.76 0.28 8.06
CA PRO A 14 13.69 1.25 7.88
C PRO A 14 12.46 0.61 7.24
N VAL A 15 11.28 0.98 7.72
CA VAL A 15 9.99 0.51 7.23
C VAL A 15 9.25 1.66 6.57
N TYR A 16 8.88 1.49 5.33
CA TYR A 16 8.11 2.45 4.56
C TYR A 16 6.72 1.90 4.27
N ASN A 17 5.73 2.78 4.29
CA ASN A 17 4.35 2.42 4.00
C ASN A 17 3.80 3.27 2.87
N TYR A 18 3.03 2.68 1.97
CA TYR A 18 2.36 3.43 0.92
C TYR A 18 0.90 3.01 0.76
N MET A 19 0.16 3.88 0.10
CA MET A 19 -1.18 3.63 -0.39
C MET A 19 -1.28 4.08 -1.84
N PHE A 20 -1.81 3.23 -2.69
CA PHE A 20 -2.17 3.59 -4.06
C PHE A 20 -3.63 4.03 -4.08
N ALA A 21 -3.86 5.33 -4.28
CA ALA A 21 -5.17 5.96 -4.13
C ALA A 21 -5.75 6.48 -5.45
N LYS A 22 -5.10 6.18 -6.57
CA LYS A 22 -5.54 6.65 -7.88
C LYS A 22 -6.98 6.23 -8.18
N ILE A 23 -7.78 7.20 -8.63
CA ILE A 23 -9.10 6.94 -9.20
C ILE A 23 -8.93 6.81 -10.71
N PHE A 24 -9.44 5.72 -11.25
CA PHE A 24 -9.42 5.45 -12.69
C PHE A 24 -10.70 5.97 -13.35
N ASP A 25 -10.54 6.60 -14.51
CA ASP A 25 -11.66 7.09 -15.32
C ASP A 25 -12.31 5.92 -16.09
N TYR A 26 -12.85 5.02 -15.32
CA TYR A 26 -13.50 3.80 -15.79
C TYR A 26 -14.80 3.61 -15.01
N ASP A 27 -15.86 3.23 -15.68
CA ASP A 27 -17.18 2.96 -15.09
C ASP A 27 -17.66 4.11 -14.17
N GLY A 28 -17.48 5.37 -14.62
CA GLY A 28 -17.88 6.56 -13.87
C GLY A 28 -16.95 6.98 -12.73
N GLY A 29 -15.74 6.45 -12.70
CA GLY A 29 -14.73 6.72 -11.67
C GLY A 29 -14.61 5.57 -10.68
N ARG A 30 -13.62 4.72 -10.88
CA ARG A 30 -13.37 3.55 -10.05
C ARG A 30 -12.10 3.74 -9.21
N ALA A 31 -12.24 3.58 -7.91
CA ALA A 31 -11.10 3.53 -7.00
C ALA A 31 -10.15 2.36 -7.32
N ALA A 32 -8.90 2.47 -6.95
CA ALA A 32 -7.91 1.41 -7.11
C ALA A 32 -8.43 0.09 -6.55
N TRP A 33 -8.25 -0.97 -7.31
CA TRP A 33 -8.56 -2.34 -6.93
C TRP A 33 -7.29 -3.11 -6.61
N HIS A 34 -7.42 -4.34 -6.18
CA HIS A 34 -6.29 -5.22 -5.90
C HIS A 34 -5.35 -5.32 -7.13
N CYS A 35 -4.07 -5.08 -6.91
CA CYS A 35 -3.00 -5.09 -7.94
C CYS A 35 -3.08 -3.95 -8.98
N ALA A 36 -3.88 -2.91 -8.77
CA ALA A 36 -3.96 -1.77 -9.70
C ALA A 36 -2.65 -0.95 -9.76
N ASP A 37 -1.80 -1.05 -8.75
CA ASP A 37 -0.50 -0.41 -8.62
C ASP A 37 0.63 -1.15 -9.36
N ILE A 38 0.48 -2.43 -9.62
CA ILE A 38 1.52 -3.28 -10.22
C ILE A 38 2.06 -2.71 -11.54
N PRO A 39 1.23 -2.27 -12.51
CA PRO A 39 1.72 -1.71 -13.75
C PRO A 39 2.67 -0.53 -13.57
N TYR A 40 2.42 0.31 -12.57
CA TYR A 40 3.24 1.48 -12.27
C TYR A 40 4.57 1.10 -11.61
N PHE A 41 4.58 0.15 -10.69
CA PHE A 41 5.79 -0.30 -10.03
C PHE A 41 6.75 -1.04 -10.98
N PHE A 42 6.21 -1.80 -11.93
CA PHE A 42 7.01 -2.59 -12.87
C PHE A 42 7.25 -1.93 -14.22
N HIS A 43 6.93 -0.64 -14.35
CA HIS A 43 7.16 0.15 -15.56
C HIS A 43 6.56 -0.50 -16.82
N ASN A 44 5.32 -0.93 -16.72
CA ASN A 44 4.59 -1.54 -17.82
C ASN A 44 3.15 -1.00 -17.97
N ALA A 45 2.86 0.16 -17.35
CA ALA A 45 1.55 0.82 -17.46
C ALA A 45 1.22 1.20 -18.91
N GLN A 46 2.24 1.45 -19.76
CA GLN A 46 2.06 1.69 -21.19
C GLN A 46 1.39 0.51 -21.93
N LEU A 47 1.44 -0.71 -21.38
CA LEU A 47 0.81 -1.89 -21.96
C LEU A 47 -0.67 -2.03 -21.52
N ILE A 48 -1.12 -1.22 -20.58
CA ILE A 48 -2.41 -1.34 -19.94
C ILE A 48 -3.25 -0.08 -20.22
N PRO A 49 -4.17 -0.11 -21.21
CA PRO A 49 -4.90 1.10 -21.64
C PRO A 49 -5.63 1.86 -20.55
N ILE A 50 -6.16 1.18 -19.52
CA ILE A 50 -6.84 1.82 -18.40
C ILE A 50 -5.91 2.71 -17.55
N CYS A 51 -4.59 2.48 -17.61
CA CYS A 51 -3.62 3.32 -16.92
C CYS A 51 -3.39 4.66 -17.62
N HIS A 52 -3.73 4.77 -18.92
CA HIS A 52 -3.42 5.94 -19.77
C HIS A 52 -4.35 7.12 -19.46
N GLN A 53 -4.21 7.70 -18.29
CA GLN A 53 -4.93 8.88 -17.84
C GLN A 53 -3.95 10.04 -17.65
N PRO A 54 -4.40 11.29 -17.64
CA PRO A 54 -3.50 12.42 -17.44
C PRO A 54 -2.53 12.20 -16.26
N GLY A 55 -1.23 12.36 -16.52
CA GLY A 55 -0.17 12.23 -15.51
C GLY A 55 0.28 10.79 -15.20
N TRP A 56 -0.18 9.79 -15.94
CA TRP A 56 0.19 8.39 -15.67
C TRP A 56 1.69 8.11 -15.87
N GLU A 57 2.34 8.74 -16.85
CA GLU A 57 3.78 8.56 -17.11
C GLU A 57 4.62 9.05 -15.94
N GLU A 58 4.27 10.21 -15.38
CA GLU A 58 4.98 10.74 -14.23
C GLU A 58 4.75 9.89 -12.99
N LEU A 59 3.51 9.46 -12.74
CA LEU A 59 3.20 8.54 -11.66
C LEU A 59 3.98 7.22 -11.79
N GLU A 60 4.01 6.64 -12.97
CA GLU A 60 4.80 5.44 -13.24
C GLU A 60 6.29 5.67 -12.99
N ARG A 61 6.83 6.79 -13.47
CA ARG A 61 8.23 7.14 -13.29
C ARG A 61 8.63 7.21 -11.82
N VAL A 62 7.84 7.90 -11.00
CA VAL A 62 8.17 8.06 -9.58
C VAL A 62 7.91 6.77 -8.78
N MET A 63 6.86 6.01 -9.09
CA MET A 63 6.57 4.74 -8.42
C MET A 63 7.62 3.68 -8.73
N CYS A 64 7.92 3.47 -10.00
CA CYS A 64 8.97 2.54 -10.42
C CYS A 64 10.33 2.97 -9.86
N GLY A 65 10.65 4.26 -9.97
CA GLY A 65 11.89 4.83 -9.43
C GLY A 65 12.04 4.60 -7.93
N ALA A 66 10.99 4.85 -7.15
CA ALA A 66 10.98 4.62 -5.71
C ALA A 66 11.20 3.14 -5.36
N PHE A 67 10.53 2.23 -6.06
CA PHE A 67 10.67 0.79 -5.88
C PHE A 67 12.10 0.31 -6.19
N VAL A 68 12.65 0.75 -7.30
CA VAL A 68 14.02 0.40 -7.71
C VAL A 68 15.06 0.99 -6.76
N ASN A 69 14.88 2.26 -6.33
CA ASN A 69 15.80 2.90 -5.39
C ASN A 69 15.78 2.20 -4.04
N PHE A 70 14.59 1.90 -3.53
CA PHE A 70 14.44 1.11 -2.30
C PHE A 70 15.13 -0.25 -2.40
N ALA A 71 14.95 -0.97 -3.49
CA ALA A 71 15.58 -2.27 -3.69
C ALA A 71 17.12 -2.20 -3.71
N LYS A 72 17.68 -1.08 -4.19
CA LYS A 72 19.13 -0.88 -4.26
C LYS A 72 19.75 -0.34 -2.97
N THR A 73 19.04 0.53 -2.28
CA THR A 73 19.63 1.37 -1.21
C THR A 73 18.90 1.24 0.13
N GLY A 74 17.68 0.73 0.15
CA GLY A 74 16.80 0.76 1.31
C GLY A 74 16.07 2.11 1.50
N ASP A 75 16.25 3.06 0.59
CA ASP A 75 15.60 4.38 0.60
C ASP A 75 14.73 4.54 -0.67
N PRO A 76 13.40 4.75 -0.54
CA PRO A 76 12.52 4.92 -1.70
C PRO A 76 12.49 6.34 -2.28
N ASN A 77 13.21 7.30 -1.69
CA ASN A 77 13.13 8.68 -2.12
C ASN A 77 13.76 8.90 -3.49
N VAL A 78 13.02 9.55 -4.39
CA VAL A 78 13.45 9.93 -5.75
C VAL A 78 12.96 11.33 -6.07
N GLU A 79 13.58 11.96 -7.08
CA GLU A 79 13.13 13.25 -7.59
C GLU A 79 11.69 13.16 -8.09
N GLY A 80 10.88 14.17 -7.73
CA GLY A 80 9.46 14.24 -8.07
C GLY A 80 8.53 13.69 -6.99
N LEU A 81 9.05 13.01 -5.96
CA LEU A 81 8.27 12.65 -4.78
C LEU A 81 8.53 13.63 -3.61
N PRO A 82 7.49 13.90 -2.80
CA PRO A 82 7.69 14.49 -1.48
C PRO A 82 8.65 13.63 -0.64
N ARG A 83 9.38 14.27 0.28
CA ARG A 83 10.27 13.52 1.19
C ARG A 83 9.47 12.47 1.97
N TRP A 84 9.84 11.22 1.79
CA TRP A 84 9.22 10.05 2.41
C TRP A 84 10.13 9.51 3.51
N GLU A 85 9.79 9.81 4.75
CA GLU A 85 10.52 9.32 5.91
C GLU A 85 10.00 7.93 6.33
N PRO A 86 10.85 7.08 6.90
CA PRO A 86 10.41 5.78 7.39
C PRO A 86 9.44 5.91 8.56
N CYS A 87 8.56 4.95 8.70
CA CYS A 87 7.69 4.82 9.87
C CYS A 87 8.55 4.54 11.12
N LYS A 88 8.39 5.35 12.16
CA LYS A 88 9.11 5.22 13.43
C LYS A 88 8.37 5.92 14.56
N ASP A 89 8.77 5.62 15.79
CA ASP A 89 8.28 6.31 17.01
C ASP A 89 6.75 6.32 17.13
N GLY A 90 6.09 5.23 16.68
CA GLY A 90 4.62 5.12 16.68
C GLY A 90 3.92 5.88 15.56
N LYS A 91 4.65 6.64 14.75
CA LYS A 91 4.12 7.36 13.59
C LYS A 91 4.16 6.49 12.35
N MET A 92 3.04 6.45 11.65
CA MET A 92 2.93 5.81 10.35
C MET A 92 2.87 6.86 9.25
N LEU A 93 3.99 7.05 8.57
CA LEU A 93 4.11 7.95 7.44
C LEU A 93 3.81 7.16 6.15
N THR A 94 2.70 7.51 5.52
CA THR A 94 2.20 6.80 4.33
C THR A 94 2.40 7.68 3.11
N MET A 95 3.20 7.24 2.15
CA MET A 95 3.22 7.84 0.81
C MET A 95 1.92 7.49 0.10
N VAL A 96 1.15 8.48 -0.28
CA VAL A 96 -0.05 8.30 -1.09
C VAL A 96 0.30 8.57 -2.54
N PHE A 97 0.23 7.52 -3.35
CA PHE A 97 0.39 7.59 -4.80
C PHE A 97 -0.95 7.85 -5.46
N ASP A 98 -1.08 9.03 -6.04
CA ASP A 98 -2.22 9.52 -6.77
C ASP A 98 -1.73 10.46 -7.89
N ASN A 99 -2.60 11.15 -8.59
CA ASN A 99 -2.22 12.18 -9.58
C ASN A 99 -1.27 13.24 -9.01
N THR A 100 -1.39 13.55 -7.73
CA THR A 100 -0.42 14.31 -6.95
C THR A 100 -0.03 13.47 -5.74
N CYS A 101 1.24 13.08 -5.68
CA CYS A 101 1.74 12.28 -4.56
C CYS A 101 1.94 13.15 -3.31
N TYR A 102 1.61 12.62 -2.15
CA TYR A 102 1.79 13.30 -0.86
C TYR A 102 2.04 12.31 0.27
N VAL A 103 2.64 12.78 1.37
CA VAL A 103 2.79 11.97 2.58
C VAL A 103 1.69 12.33 3.56
N ASN A 104 1.03 11.30 4.09
CA ASN A 104 0.03 11.42 5.14
C ASN A 104 0.53 10.75 6.42
N GLU A 105 0.43 11.46 7.54
CA GLU A 105 0.76 10.93 8.86
C GLU A 105 -0.47 10.29 9.50
N ASN A 106 -0.36 9.02 9.89
CA ASN A 106 -1.40 8.29 10.63
C ASN A 106 -2.78 8.25 9.95
N MET A 107 -2.79 8.19 8.63
CA MET A 107 -3.94 8.28 7.74
C MET A 107 -5.15 7.42 8.14
N GLN A 108 -4.94 6.33 8.84
CA GLN A 108 -5.99 5.37 9.15
C GLN A 108 -6.32 5.32 10.66
N ASP A 109 -5.71 6.17 11.49
CA ASP A 109 -5.90 6.12 12.92
C ASP A 109 -7.36 6.42 13.35
N GLU A 110 -8.08 7.24 12.59
CA GLU A 110 -9.51 7.51 12.85
C GLU A 110 -10.41 6.37 12.37
N LEU A 111 -10.06 5.74 11.24
CA LEU A 111 -10.87 4.70 10.63
C LEU A 111 -10.69 3.33 11.30
N LEU A 112 -9.49 3.02 11.77
CA LEU A 112 -9.16 1.72 12.36
C LEU A 112 -10.07 1.30 13.53
N PRO A 113 -10.35 2.16 14.52
CA PRO A 113 -11.25 1.80 15.62
C PRO A 113 -12.65 1.44 15.12
N LEU A 114 -13.14 2.14 14.08
CA LEU A 114 -14.45 1.87 13.48
C LEU A 114 -14.44 0.52 12.77
N VAL A 115 -13.42 0.24 11.97
CA VAL A 115 -13.29 -1.04 11.27
C VAL A 115 -13.16 -2.20 12.26
N GLN A 116 -12.44 -2.01 13.36
CA GLN A 116 -12.30 -3.03 14.40
C GLN A 116 -13.64 -3.36 15.11
N GLN A 117 -14.50 -2.35 15.31
CA GLN A 117 -15.86 -2.58 15.85
C GLN A 117 -16.72 -3.42 14.92
N TYR A 118 -16.53 -3.24 13.62
CA TYR A 118 -17.31 -3.90 12.57
C TYR A 118 -16.57 -5.05 11.92
N LYS A 119 -15.54 -5.63 12.59
CA LYS A 119 -14.92 -6.84 12.03
C LYS A 119 -16.04 -7.79 11.66
N PRO A 120 -16.42 -7.92 10.39
CA PRO A 120 -17.30 -9.00 10.01
C PRO A 120 -16.59 -10.26 10.46
N ARG A 121 -17.27 -11.11 11.17
CA ARG A 121 -16.83 -12.49 11.35
C ARG A 121 -16.93 -13.12 9.97
N PHE A 122 -15.93 -12.94 9.14
CA PHE A 122 -15.76 -13.75 7.96
C PHE A 122 -15.42 -15.15 8.44
N GLN A 123 -16.46 -15.91 8.75
CA GLN A 123 -16.33 -17.34 8.77
C GLN A 123 -16.22 -17.75 7.30
N PHE A 124 -15.01 -18.09 6.87
CA PHE A 124 -14.87 -18.85 5.64
C PHE A 124 -15.70 -20.11 5.83
N GLN A 125 -16.68 -20.34 4.95
CA GLN A 125 -17.38 -21.61 4.91
C GLN A 125 -16.33 -22.69 4.62
N GLY A 126 -15.96 -23.45 5.61
CA GLY A 126 -14.89 -24.46 5.52
C GLY A 126 -13.82 -24.39 6.59
N ALA A 127 -13.73 -23.34 7.39
CA ALA A 127 -12.88 -23.34 8.58
C ALA A 127 -13.46 -24.32 9.61
N THR A 128 -12.65 -25.29 10.00
CA THR A 128 -13.02 -26.18 11.12
C THR A 128 -12.72 -25.49 12.45
N PRO A 129 -13.41 -25.85 13.54
CA PRO A 129 -13.17 -25.26 14.88
C PRO A 129 -11.70 -25.40 15.37
N GLU A 130 -10.91 -26.24 14.74
CA GLU A 130 -9.50 -26.46 15.06
C GLU A 130 -8.58 -25.34 14.54
N ASP A 131 -9.07 -24.46 13.66
CA ASP A 131 -8.32 -23.32 13.12
C ASP A 131 -8.31 -22.11 14.06
N GLU A 132 -9.02 -22.16 15.19
CA GLU A 132 -9.08 -21.06 16.17
C GLU A 132 -7.89 -21.06 17.15
N ASP A 133 -7.10 -22.13 17.25
CA ASP A 133 -6.02 -22.29 18.24
C ASP A 133 -4.63 -21.89 17.71
N GLY A 134 -4.54 -21.14 16.63
CA GLY A 134 -3.38 -20.26 16.32
C GLY A 134 -2.05 -20.95 16.03
N GLU A 135 -1.99 -22.26 15.82
CA GLU A 135 -0.78 -22.92 15.34
C GLU A 135 -1.02 -23.65 14.03
N SER A 136 -0.34 -23.19 13.04
CA SER A 136 -0.13 -23.78 11.72
C SER A 136 -1.14 -23.43 10.62
N GLY A 137 -0.63 -22.94 9.58
CA GLY A 137 -1.27 -22.97 8.28
C GLY A 137 -1.12 -21.68 7.49
N ASN A 138 -0.03 -21.55 6.79
CA ASN A 138 0.11 -20.62 5.67
C ASN A 138 -0.93 -20.97 4.59
N ALA A 139 -2.14 -20.48 4.74
CA ALA A 139 -3.10 -20.46 3.65
C ALA A 139 -3.07 -19.05 3.05
N TRP A 140 -2.21 -18.85 2.07
CA TRP A 140 -2.31 -17.71 1.17
C TRP A 140 -3.51 -17.97 0.26
N VAL A 141 -4.60 -17.23 0.49
CA VAL A 141 -5.69 -17.16 -0.47
C VAL A 141 -5.59 -15.80 -1.15
N PHE A 142 -5.35 -15.84 -2.44
CA PHE A 142 -5.28 -14.71 -3.37
C PHE A 142 -6.65 -14.06 -3.57
#